data_38ebccbe9c2a38f8b0370252446fdd61
#
_entry.id   38ebccbe9c2a38f8b0370252446fdd61
#
_cell.length_a   1.000
_cell.length_b   1.000
_cell.length_c   1.000
_cell.angle_alpha   90.00
_cell.angle_beta   90.00
_cell.angle_gamma   90.00
#
_symmetry.space_group_name_H-M   'P 1'
#
loop_
_entity.id
_entity.type
_entity.pdbx_description
1 polymer ?
#
loop_
_entity_poly.entity_id
_entity_poly.type
_entity_poly.pdbx_seq_one_letter_code
_entity_poly.pdbx_strand_id
1 'polypeptide(L)'
;MADNGLITGEDGITRCVWAGSSADYLDYHDNEWGHPVADDTRLFEKICLEGFQSGLSWITILRKRENFRKAFAGFDIPTVAKFGEKEIEELVQDAGIIRHRGKIKSVINNANRALEMQEEFGSLAIYFWAQEPDESERPKVCDYETLRTLGKTERSTAISKDLKKRGWSFVGPTTVYAFMQAMGMVNDHLEGCYHRQVVEEKRAAFIRPTAKS
;
A
#
# COMPACT_ATOMS: atom_id res chain seq x y z
N MET A 1 24.27 16.55 15.12
CA MET A 1 24.19 15.07 14.96
C MET A 1 23.53 14.82 13.62
N ALA A 2 24.06 13.90 12.81
CA ALA A 2 23.39 13.53 11.57
C ALA A 2 21.98 13.04 11.91
N ASP A 3 20.98 13.49 11.17
CA ASP A 3 19.61 13.00 11.30
C ASP A 3 19.58 11.54 10.88
N ASN A 4 19.43 10.63 11.85
CA ASN A 4 19.37 9.19 11.59
C ASN A 4 17.96 8.71 11.22
N GLY A 5 17.02 9.65 11.07
CA GLY A 5 15.63 9.34 10.71
C GLY A 5 14.82 8.68 11.81
N LEU A 6 15.29 8.69 13.07
CA LEU A 6 14.61 8.10 14.21
C LEU A 6 14.17 9.16 15.22
N ILE A 7 13.09 8.87 15.93
CA ILE A 7 12.57 9.65 17.04
C ILE A 7 12.16 8.74 18.18
N THR A 8 12.46 9.12 19.42
CA THR A 8 11.95 8.43 20.61
C THR A 8 10.77 9.21 21.18
N GLY A 9 9.63 8.55 21.29
CA GLY A 9 8.41 9.12 21.85
C GLY A 9 8.48 9.25 23.38
N GLU A 10 7.45 9.89 23.97
CA GLU A 10 7.31 10.01 25.44
C GLU A 10 7.14 8.64 26.12
N ASP A 11 6.66 7.65 25.38
CA ASP A 11 6.55 6.25 25.79
C ASP A 11 7.88 5.48 25.81
N GLY A 12 8.99 6.14 25.48
CA GLY A 12 10.32 5.55 25.40
C GLY A 12 10.57 4.67 24.17
N ILE A 13 9.62 4.56 23.24
CA ILE A 13 9.74 3.74 22.04
C ILE A 13 10.38 4.55 20.91
N THR A 14 11.41 3.99 20.28
CA THR A 14 12.10 4.59 19.12
C THR A 14 11.42 4.13 17.83
N ARG A 15 11.05 5.09 16.96
CA ARG A 15 10.32 4.90 15.72
C ARG A 15 10.99 5.63 14.56
N CYS A 16 10.58 5.32 13.34
CA CYS A 16 10.89 6.16 12.18
C CYS A 16 10.37 7.58 12.40
N VAL A 17 11.15 8.61 12.10
CA VAL A 17 10.86 10.01 12.41
C VAL A 17 9.50 10.49 11.88
N TRP A 18 9.07 9.98 10.74
CA TRP A 18 7.79 10.35 10.13
C TRP A 18 6.58 9.95 11.00
N ALA A 19 6.69 8.88 11.79
CA ALA A 19 5.64 8.43 12.70
C ALA A 19 5.32 9.49 13.77
N GLY A 20 6.30 10.27 14.20
CA GLY A 20 6.13 11.31 15.22
C GLY A 20 5.41 12.57 14.75
N SER A 21 5.06 12.69 13.47
CA SER A 21 4.48 13.91 12.92
C SER A 21 2.98 14.11 13.22
N SER A 22 2.25 13.06 13.59
CA SER A 22 0.84 13.11 14.03
C SER A 22 0.41 11.80 14.66
N ALA A 23 -0.69 11.85 15.47
CA ALA A 23 -1.29 10.64 16.04
C ALA A 23 -1.77 9.64 14.97
N ASP A 24 -2.30 10.12 13.84
CA ASP A 24 -2.70 9.26 12.73
C ASP A 24 -1.51 8.49 12.14
N TYR A 25 -0.35 9.15 11.99
CA TYR A 25 0.86 8.50 11.49
C TYR A 25 1.47 7.55 12.52
N LEU A 26 1.39 7.89 13.79
CA LEU A 26 1.87 7.02 14.87
C LEU A 26 1.12 5.69 14.87
N ASP A 27 -0.21 5.75 14.86
CA ASP A 27 -1.06 4.56 14.82
C ASP A 27 -0.82 3.74 13.54
N TYR A 28 -0.77 4.39 12.39
CA TYR A 28 -0.51 3.75 11.11
C TYR A 28 0.85 3.05 11.07
N HIS A 29 1.92 3.70 11.56
CA HIS A 29 3.26 3.14 11.63
C HIS A 29 3.34 1.91 12.53
N ASP A 30 2.74 2.00 13.71
CA ASP A 30 2.88 0.96 14.74
C ASP A 30 1.99 -0.25 14.45
N ASN A 31 0.82 -0.05 13.86
CA ASN A 31 -0.22 -1.08 13.78
C ASN A 31 -0.52 -1.58 12.36
N GLU A 32 -0.10 -0.85 11.30
CA GLU A 32 -0.46 -1.21 9.94
C GLU A 32 0.73 -1.32 8.98
N TRP A 33 1.58 -0.30 8.93
CA TRP A 33 2.64 -0.21 7.92
C TRP A 33 3.70 -1.30 8.08
N GLY A 34 3.96 -2.03 7.01
CA GLY A 34 4.92 -3.14 7.00
C GLY A 34 4.35 -4.48 7.47
N HIS A 35 3.14 -4.50 8.02
CA HIS A 35 2.53 -5.76 8.45
C HIS A 35 2.03 -6.58 7.26
N PRO A 36 2.32 -7.89 7.18
CA PRO A 36 1.93 -8.70 6.02
C PRO A 36 0.41 -8.88 5.93
N VAL A 37 -0.14 -8.67 4.74
CA VAL A 37 -1.57 -8.73 4.46
C VAL A 37 -1.83 -9.70 3.31
N ALA A 38 -2.81 -10.62 3.48
CA ALA A 38 -3.26 -11.57 2.47
C ALA A 38 -4.75 -11.42 2.10
N ASP A 39 -5.45 -10.46 2.68
CA ASP A 39 -6.85 -10.18 2.35
C ASP A 39 -6.95 -9.36 1.06
N ASP A 40 -7.66 -9.89 0.06
CA ASP A 40 -7.77 -9.27 -1.26
C ASP A 40 -8.42 -7.89 -1.22
N THR A 41 -9.41 -7.69 -0.34
CA THR A 41 -10.09 -6.39 -0.18
C THR A 41 -9.12 -5.34 0.37
N ARG A 42 -8.31 -5.72 1.36
CA ARG A 42 -7.28 -4.84 1.93
C ARG A 42 -6.15 -4.53 0.94
N LEU A 43 -5.73 -5.52 0.16
CA LEU A 43 -4.73 -5.31 -0.91
C LEU A 43 -5.28 -4.39 -1.99
N PHE A 44 -6.52 -4.58 -2.42
CA PHE A 44 -7.19 -3.73 -3.39
C PHE A 44 -7.41 -2.31 -2.87
N GLU A 45 -7.94 -2.16 -1.64
CA GLU A 45 -8.05 -0.87 -0.96
C GLU A 45 -6.71 -0.12 -1.00
N LYS A 46 -5.65 -0.80 -0.55
CA LYS A 46 -4.34 -0.15 -0.38
C LYS A 46 -3.74 0.32 -1.69
N ILE A 47 -3.73 -0.52 -2.74
CA ILE A 47 -3.17 -0.10 -4.03
C ILE A 47 -3.96 1.05 -4.67
N CYS A 48 -5.30 1.08 -4.47
CA CYS A 48 -6.14 2.19 -4.93
C CYS A 48 -5.86 3.48 -4.16
N LEU A 49 -5.71 3.41 -2.83
CA LEU A 49 -5.37 4.57 -1.99
C LEU A 49 -3.99 5.13 -2.29
N GLU A 50 -3.00 4.27 -2.56
CA GLU A 50 -1.68 4.70 -3.06
C GLU A 50 -1.77 5.38 -4.43
N GLY A 51 -2.67 4.93 -5.29
CA GLY A 51 -3.00 5.60 -6.54
C GLY A 51 -3.59 7.00 -6.31
N PHE A 52 -4.48 7.16 -5.32
CA PHE A 52 -5.03 8.46 -4.93
C PHE A 52 -3.97 9.39 -4.34
N GLN A 53 -2.94 8.86 -3.68
CA GLN A 53 -1.85 9.67 -3.14
C GLN A 53 -1.04 10.40 -4.20
N SER A 54 -1.01 9.95 -5.46
CA SER A 54 -0.23 10.59 -6.52
C SER A 54 -0.44 12.11 -6.55
N GLY A 55 0.63 12.89 -6.28
CA GLY A 55 0.60 14.35 -6.19
C GLY A 55 0.08 14.91 -4.86
N LEU A 56 -0.14 14.06 -3.85
CA LEU A 56 -0.62 14.43 -2.50
C LEU A 56 0.25 13.79 -1.43
N SER A 57 0.07 14.21 -0.17
CA SER A 57 0.69 13.55 0.98
C SER A 57 -0.14 12.35 1.45
N TRP A 58 0.55 11.32 1.97
CA TRP A 58 -0.15 10.14 2.51
C TRP A 58 -1.11 10.49 3.65
N ILE A 59 -0.75 11.41 4.54
CA ILE A 59 -1.63 11.84 5.64
C ILE A 59 -2.98 12.37 5.15
N THR A 60 -3.02 13.02 3.97
CA THR A 60 -4.25 13.49 3.36
C THR A 60 -5.18 12.33 2.98
N ILE A 61 -4.60 11.24 2.46
CA ILE A 61 -5.34 10.04 2.12
C ILE A 61 -5.75 9.26 3.38
N LEU A 62 -4.81 9.09 4.31
CA LEU A 62 -5.03 8.36 5.55
C LEU A 62 -6.22 8.94 6.35
N ARG A 63 -6.28 10.27 6.50
CA ARG A 63 -7.39 10.95 7.19
C ARG A 63 -8.74 10.86 6.47
N LYS A 64 -8.73 10.58 5.18
CA LYS A 64 -9.94 10.39 4.37
C LYS A 64 -10.29 8.92 4.17
N ARG A 65 -9.51 7.98 4.71
CA ARG A 65 -9.63 6.54 4.43
C ARG A 65 -11.03 5.99 4.72
N GLU A 66 -11.63 6.38 5.85
CA GLU A 66 -12.99 5.93 6.19
C GLU A 66 -14.05 6.47 5.21
N ASN A 67 -13.85 7.69 4.69
CA ASN A 67 -14.72 8.22 3.65
C ASN A 67 -14.52 7.49 2.33
N PHE A 68 -13.27 7.15 1.98
CA PHE A 68 -12.99 6.30 0.81
C PHE A 68 -13.66 4.92 0.93
N ARG A 69 -13.61 4.30 2.12
CA ARG A 69 -14.29 3.02 2.37
C ARG A 69 -15.80 3.14 2.15
N LYS A 70 -16.43 4.18 2.67
CA LYS A 70 -17.86 4.45 2.45
C LYS A 70 -18.14 4.69 0.96
N ALA A 71 -17.37 5.54 0.30
CA ALA A 71 -17.51 5.93 -1.09
C ALA A 71 -17.37 4.74 -2.06
N PHE A 72 -16.49 3.81 -1.77
CA PHE A 72 -16.21 2.63 -2.61
C PHE A 72 -16.71 1.31 -1.99
N ALA A 73 -17.84 1.34 -1.26
CA ALA A 73 -18.50 0.15 -0.72
C ALA A 73 -17.56 -0.80 0.05
N GLY A 74 -16.67 -0.26 0.90
CA GLY A 74 -15.66 -1.03 1.65
C GLY A 74 -14.56 -1.61 0.77
N PHE A 75 -14.41 -1.14 -0.45
CA PHE A 75 -13.54 -1.72 -1.48
C PHE A 75 -13.89 -3.17 -1.83
N ASP A 76 -15.15 -3.55 -1.67
CA ASP A 76 -15.66 -4.83 -2.15
C ASP A 76 -15.51 -4.90 -3.68
N ILE A 77 -14.57 -5.71 -4.15
CA ILE A 77 -14.14 -5.73 -5.55
C ILE A 77 -15.33 -5.96 -6.50
N PRO A 78 -16.20 -6.99 -6.28
CA PRO A 78 -17.35 -7.22 -7.15
C PRO A 78 -18.37 -6.09 -7.18
N THR A 79 -18.52 -5.36 -6.08
CA THR A 79 -19.45 -4.22 -5.99
C THR A 79 -18.86 -3.01 -6.71
N VAL A 80 -17.60 -2.67 -6.46
CA VAL A 80 -16.91 -1.54 -7.10
C VAL A 80 -16.80 -1.73 -8.62
N ALA A 81 -16.58 -2.96 -9.09
CA ALA A 81 -16.52 -3.27 -10.52
C ALA A 81 -17.82 -2.96 -11.27
N LYS A 82 -18.96 -2.89 -10.56
CA LYS A 82 -20.28 -2.57 -11.14
C LYS A 82 -20.62 -1.08 -11.16
N PHE A 83 -19.77 -0.24 -10.55
CA PHE A 83 -19.98 1.21 -10.55
C PHE A 83 -19.94 1.73 -11.99
N GLY A 84 -20.91 2.61 -12.32
CA GLY A 84 -21.05 3.24 -13.62
C GLY A 84 -20.87 4.75 -13.58
N GLU A 85 -21.31 5.43 -14.63
CA GLU A 85 -21.18 6.88 -14.73
C GLU A 85 -21.98 7.60 -13.62
N LYS A 86 -23.09 7.04 -13.14
CA LYS A 86 -23.87 7.61 -12.05
C LYS A 86 -23.04 7.72 -10.76
N GLU A 87 -22.42 6.62 -10.34
CA GLU A 87 -21.55 6.59 -9.16
C GLU A 87 -20.34 7.51 -9.31
N ILE A 88 -19.77 7.59 -10.53
CA ILE A 88 -18.67 8.51 -10.83
C ILE A 88 -19.11 9.96 -10.63
N GLU A 89 -20.29 10.37 -11.13
CA GLU A 89 -20.83 11.73 -10.96
C GLU A 89 -21.09 12.06 -9.48
N GLU A 90 -21.60 11.12 -8.70
CA GLU A 90 -21.81 11.27 -7.27
C GLU A 90 -20.44 11.44 -6.55
N LEU A 91 -19.46 10.57 -6.84
CA LEU A 91 -18.16 10.57 -6.21
C LEU A 91 -17.31 11.83 -6.52
N VAL A 92 -17.42 12.43 -7.70
CA VAL A 92 -16.72 13.68 -8.02
C VAL A 92 -17.29 14.88 -7.25
N GLN A 93 -18.47 14.76 -6.64
CA GLN A 93 -19.08 15.77 -5.78
C GLN A 93 -18.78 15.51 -4.29
N ASP A 94 -18.31 14.30 -3.93
CA ASP A 94 -18.06 13.95 -2.53
C ASP A 94 -16.79 14.65 -1.99
N ALA A 95 -16.98 15.67 -1.15
CA ALA A 95 -15.90 16.37 -0.47
C ALA A 95 -15.15 15.51 0.56
N GLY A 96 -15.70 14.37 0.94
CA GLY A 96 -15.09 13.40 1.85
C GLY A 96 -13.85 12.71 1.25
N ILE A 97 -13.78 12.60 -0.07
CA ILE A 97 -12.69 11.97 -0.80
C ILE A 97 -11.89 12.97 -1.66
N ILE A 98 -10.94 12.48 -2.44
CA ILE A 98 -10.24 13.28 -3.45
C ILE A 98 -11.09 13.28 -4.74
N ARG A 99 -11.70 14.43 -5.05
CA ARG A 99 -12.64 14.63 -6.17
C ARG A 99 -11.90 14.70 -7.53
N HIS A 100 -11.20 13.63 -7.88
CA HIS A 100 -10.45 13.54 -9.13
C HIS A 100 -11.04 12.44 -10.01
N ARG A 101 -11.82 12.82 -11.04
CA ARG A 101 -12.54 11.89 -11.93
C ARG A 101 -11.65 10.75 -12.46
N GLY A 102 -10.44 11.05 -12.92
CA GLY A 102 -9.51 10.04 -13.44
C GLY A 102 -9.10 9.01 -12.39
N LYS A 103 -8.87 9.42 -11.15
CA LYS A 103 -8.54 8.51 -10.04
C LYS A 103 -9.77 7.68 -9.61
N ILE A 104 -10.96 8.29 -9.60
CA ILE A 104 -12.22 7.58 -9.33
C ILE A 104 -12.46 6.51 -10.40
N LYS A 105 -12.38 6.87 -11.67
CA LYS A 105 -12.50 5.91 -12.79
C LYS A 105 -11.45 4.80 -12.71
N SER A 106 -10.24 5.11 -12.24
CA SER A 106 -9.19 4.11 -12.09
C SER A 106 -9.52 3.04 -11.06
N VAL A 107 -10.16 3.38 -9.94
CA VAL A 107 -10.58 2.40 -8.94
C VAL A 107 -11.59 1.41 -9.53
N ILE A 108 -12.56 1.90 -10.29
CA ILE A 108 -13.58 1.07 -10.94
C ILE A 108 -12.94 0.17 -12.01
N ASN A 109 -12.07 0.74 -12.85
CA ASN A 109 -11.31 -0.04 -13.83
C ASN A 109 -10.47 -1.12 -13.14
N ASN A 110 -9.73 -0.74 -12.09
CA ASN A 110 -8.86 -1.66 -11.36
C ASN A 110 -9.65 -2.77 -10.66
N ALA A 111 -10.89 -2.51 -10.22
CA ALA A 111 -11.77 -3.55 -9.67
C ALA A 111 -12.10 -4.61 -10.72
N ASN A 112 -12.40 -4.21 -11.96
CA ASN A 112 -12.61 -5.16 -13.06
C ASN A 112 -11.35 -5.97 -13.36
N ARG A 113 -10.17 -5.33 -13.37
CA ARG A 113 -8.89 -6.05 -13.57
C ARG A 113 -8.57 -6.97 -12.41
N ALA A 114 -8.97 -6.58 -11.17
CA ALA A 114 -8.79 -7.42 -9.98
C ALA A 114 -9.63 -8.71 -10.07
N LEU A 115 -10.88 -8.64 -10.55
CA LEU A 115 -11.69 -9.82 -10.79
C LEU A 115 -11.04 -10.79 -11.80
N GLU A 116 -10.52 -10.26 -12.90
CA GLU A 116 -9.79 -11.08 -13.88
C GLU A 116 -8.56 -11.75 -13.29
N MET A 117 -7.83 -11.03 -12.42
CA MET A 117 -6.67 -11.59 -11.74
C MET A 117 -7.05 -12.62 -10.67
N GLN A 118 -8.17 -12.44 -9.98
CA GLN A 118 -8.69 -13.45 -9.05
C GLN A 118 -9.10 -14.73 -9.80
N GLU A 119 -9.67 -14.62 -10.98
CA GLU A 119 -9.98 -15.77 -11.84
C GLU A 119 -8.69 -16.48 -12.33
N GLU A 120 -7.67 -15.74 -12.76
CA GLU A 120 -6.40 -16.27 -13.28
C GLU A 120 -5.53 -16.90 -12.19
N PHE A 121 -5.36 -16.22 -11.03
CA PHE A 121 -4.41 -16.62 -9.99
C PHE A 121 -5.07 -17.27 -8.76
N GLY A 122 -6.37 -17.18 -8.63
CA GLY A 122 -7.14 -17.59 -7.47
C GLY A 122 -7.35 -16.49 -6.42
N SER A 123 -6.42 -15.53 -6.29
CA SER A 123 -6.57 -14.32 -5.47
C SER A 123 -5.56 -13.26 -5.84
N LEU A 124 -5.81 -12.00 -5.46
CA LEU A 124 -4.80 -10.93 -5.53
C LEU A 124 -3.62 -11.23 -4.62
N ALA A 125 -3.89 -11.83 -3.46
CA ALA A 125 -2.84 -12.18 -2.51
C ALA A 125 -1.84 -13.16 -3.12
N ILE A 126 -2.28 -14.18 -3.82
CA ILE A 126 -1.40 -15.14 -4.51
C ILE A 126 -0.52 -14.40 -5.53
N TYR A 127 -1.11 -13.55 -6.36
CA TYR A 127 -0.36 -12.78 -7.35
C TYR A 127 0.69 -11.87 -6.71
N PHE A 128 0.32 -11.05 -5.71
CA PHE A 128 1.25 -10.10 -5.11
C PHE A 128 2.35 -10.80 -4.33
N TRP A 129 2.02 -11.79 -3.50
CA TRP A 129 3.02 -12.49 -2.69
C TRP A 129 3.98 -13.34 -3.52
N ALA A 130 3.57 -13.80 -4.70
CA ALA A 130 4.50 -14.41 -5.67
C ALA A 130 5.53 -13.40 -6.22
N GLN A 131 5.31 -12.11 -6.01
CA GLN A 131 6.22 -11.02 -6.40
C GLN A 131 7.03 -10.46 -5.21
N GLU A 132 6.96 -11.08 -4.02
CA GLU A 132 7.79 -10.68 -2.88
C GLU A 132 9.27 -10.71 -3.30
N PRO A 133 10.04 -9.61 -3.09
CA PRO A 133 11.44 -9.59 -3.51
C PRO A 133 12.29 -10.53 -2.65
N ASP A 134 13.24 -11.20 -3.28
CA ASP A 134 14.25 -11.98 -2.60
C ASP A 134 15.15 -11.08 -1.73
N GLU A 135 15.84 -11.67 -0.74
CA GLU A 135 16.74 -10.94 0.14
C GLU A 135 17.86 -10.20 -0.65
N SER A 136 18.32 -10.80 -1.76
CA SER A 136 19.34 -10.20 -2.64
C SER A 136 18.86 -8.94 -3.39
N GLU A 137 17.56 -8.75 -3.52
CA GLU A 137 16.92 -7.57 -4.14
C GLU A 137 16.65 -6.43 -3.13
N ARG A 138 16.98 -6.67 -1.86
CA ARG A 138 16.77 -5.73 -0.76
C ARG A 138 18.04 -4.98 -0.41
N PRO A 139 17.94 -3.73 0.08
CA PRO A 139 19.07 -3.05 0.67
C PRO A 139 19.69 -3.88 1.79
N LYS A 140 21.02 -3.99 1.81
CA LYS A 140 21.74 -4.68 2.89
C LYS A 140 21.64 -3.93 4.23
N VAL A 141 21.45 -2.62 4.17
CA VAL A 141 21.34 -1.72 5.32
C VAL A 141 20.07 -0.88 5.12
N CYS A 142 19.20 -0.89 6.12
CA CYS A 142 17.96 -0.12 6.12
C CYS A 142 18.10 1.14 6.98
N ASP A 143 19.14 1.93 6.73
CA ASP A 143 19.35 3.22 7.36
C ASP A 143 18.58 4.35 6.65
N TYR A 144 18.57 5.52 7.26
CA TYR A 144 17.83 6.69 6.75
C TYR A 144 18.37 7.16 5.38
N GLU A 145 19.71 7.18 5.22
CA GLU A 145 20.34 7.64 3.98
C GLU A 145 19.97 6.73 2.79
N THR A 146 19.92 5.43 3.01
CA THR A 146 19.52 4.45 2.00
C THR A 146 18.03 4.56 1.68
N LEU A 147 17.16 4.49 2.69
CA LEU A 147 15.73 4.38 2.47
C LEU A 147 15.08 5.68 1.99
N ARG A 148 15.58 6.87 2.40
CA ARG A 148 15.04 8.17 1.95
C ARG A 148 15.20 8.39 0.44
N THR A 149 16.14 7.71 -0.19
CA THR A 149 16.38 7.79 -1.64
C THR A 149 15.65 6.69 -2.43
N LEU A 150 15.10 5.69 -1.75
CA LEU A 150 14.51 4.51 -2.35
C LEU A 150 13.02 4.72 -2.64
N GLY A 151 12.72 5.51 -3.69
CA GLY A 151 11.34 5.77 -4.10
C GLY A 151 10.71 4.67 -4.97
N LYS A 152 11.50 3.72 -5.49
CA LYS A 152 11.09 2.58 -6.31
C LYS A 152 12.23 1.55 -6.38
N THR A 153 11.89 0.31 -6.71
CA THR A 153 12.86 -0.79 -6.93
C THR A 153 12.68 -1.40 -8.32
N GLU A 154 13.58 -2.28 -8.72
CA GLU A 154 13.42 -3.08 -9.94
C GLU A 154 12.16 -3.95 -9.84
N ARG A 155 11.92 -4.59 -8.69
CA ARG A 155 10.74 -5.39 -8.42
C ARG A 155 9.45 -4.57 -8.54
N SER A 156 9.36 -3.41 -7.88
CA SER A 156 8.17 -2.55 -7.99
C SER A 156 7.95 -2.03 -9.42
N THR A 157 9.04 -1.86 -10.17
CA THR A 157 8.97 -1.47 -11.59
C THR A 157 8.45 -2.63 -12.45
N ALA A 158 8.87 -3.85 -12.18
CA ALA A 158 8.37 -5.05 -12.87
C ALA A 158 6.87 -5.28 -12.60
N ILE A 159 6.46 -5.21 -11.33
CA ILE A 159 5.04 -5.32 -10.94
C ILE A 159 4.22 -4.22 -11.61
N SER A 160 4.68 -2.96 -11.56
CA SER A 160 4.01 -1.83 -12.23
C SER A 160 3.81 -2.06 -13.73
N LYS A 161 4.83 -2.61 -14.39
CA LYS A 161 4.76 -2.97 -15.81
C LYS A 161 3.71 -4.03 -16.10
N ASP A 162 3.69 -5.11 -15.29
CA ASP A 162 2.72 -6.20 -15.47
C ASP A 162 1.29 -5.72 -15.18
N LEU A 163 1.06 -5.00 -14.08
CA LEU A 163 -0.25 -4.42 -13.77
C LEU A 163 -0.76 -3.51 -14.90
N LYS A 164 0.11 -2.64 -15.46
CA LYS A 164 -0.26 -1.79 -16.60
C LYS A 164 -0.58 -2.59 -17.85
N LYS A 165 0.18 -3.66 -18.13
CA LYS A 165 -0.11 -4.57 -19.25
C LYS A 165 -1.46 -5.26 -19.08
N ARG A 166 -1.88 -5.52 -17.83
CA ARG A 166 -3.19 -6.06 -17.45
C ARG A 166 -4.31 -5.00 -17.43
N GLY A 167 -4.00 -3.76 -17.81
CA GLY A 167 -4.97 -2.66 -17.90
C GLY A 167 -5.20 -1.88 -16.61
N TRP A 168 -4.43 -2.12 -15.56
CA TRP A 168 -4.49 -1.29 -14.34
C TRP A 168 -3.99 0.13 -14.61
N SER A 169 -4.54 1.09 -13.89
CA SER A 169 -4.16 2.49 -13.96
C SER A 169 -3.80 3.06 -12.58
N PHE A 170 -3.04 4.15 -12.54
CA PHE A 170 -2.49 4.76 -11.33
C PHE A 170 -1.63 3.79 -10.47
N VAL A 171 -0.95 2.86 -11.12
CA VAL A 171 -0.06 1.87 -10.54
C VAL A 171 1.38 2.08 -11.02
N GLY A 172 1.90 3.31 -10.90
CA GLY A 172 3.30 3.64 -11.22
C GLY A 172 4.30 2.90 -10.30
N PRO A 173 5.59 2.79 -10.67
CA PRO A 173 6.58 2.08 -9.86
C PRO A 173 6.68 2.57 -8.42
N THR A 174 6.57 3.89 -8.19
CA THR A 174 6.58 4.48 -6.85
C THR A 174 5.30 4.14 -6.06
N THR A 175 4.13 4.17 -6.72
CA THR A 175 2.86 3.73 -6.13
C THR A 175 2.91 2.27 -5.70
N VAL A 176 3.44 1.41 -6.57
CA VAL A 176 3.60 -0.02 -6.29
C VAL A 176 4.60 -0.24 -5.15
N TYR A 177 5.70 0.53 -5.10
CA TYR A 177 6.65 0.39 -4.00
C TYR A 177 6.05 0.79 -2.65
N ALA A 178 5.31 1.90 -2.58
CA ALA A 178 4.58 2.30 -1.37
C ALA A 178 3.55 1.24 -0.95
N PHE A 179 2.87 0.62 -1.90
CA PHE A 179 2.01 -0.54 -1.64
C PHE A 179 2.78 -1.72 -1.06
N MET A 180 3.94 -2.09 -1.63
CA MET A 180 4.79 -3.18 -1.12
C MET A 180 5.25 -2.94 0.31
N GLN A 181 5.66 -1.70 0.63
CA GLN A 181 6.03 -1.29 1.98
C GLN A 181 4.86 -1.45 2.95
N ALA A 182 3.69 -0.92 2.58
CA ALA A 182 2.53 -0.89 3.46
C ALA A 182 1.92 -2.27 3.72
N MET A 183 1.95 -3.16 2.72
CA MET A 183 1.36 -4.51 2.79
C MET A 183 2.36 -5.57 3.26
N GLY A 184 3.53 -5.16 3.73
CA GLY A 184 4.51 -6.04 4.33
C GLY A 184 5.28 -6.93 3.37
N MET A 185 5.22 -6.69 2.05
CA MET A 185 6.05 -7.39 1.08
C MET A 185 7.54 -7.04 1.26
N VAL A 186 7.81 -5.89 1.85
CA VAL A 186 9.12 -5.43 2.29
C VAL A 186 9.00 -4.84 3.69
N ASN A 187 10.09 -4.86 4.47
CA ASN A 187 10.16 -4.17 5.74
C ASN A 187 11.16 -3.02 5.64
N ASP A 188 10.65 -1.81 5.53
CA ASP A 188 11.44 -0.59 5.41
C ASP A 188 11.40 0.27 6.68
N HIS A 189 11.07 -0.32 7.83
CA HIS A 189 11.37 0.30 9.11
C HIS A 189 12.89 0.47 9.23
N LEU A 190 13.34 1.63 9.70
CA LEU A 190 14.75 1.92 9.87
C LEU A 190 15.40 0.99 10.89
N GLU A 191 16.69 0.70 10.70
CA GLU A 191 17.51 0.11 11.75
C GLU A 191 17.47 0.98 12.99
N GLY A 192 17.19 0.37 14.16
CA GLY A 192 16.94 1.08 15.41
C GLY A 192 15.47 1.46 15.67
N CYS A 193 14.57 1.32 14.70
CA CYS A 193 13.14 1.40 14.94
C CYS A 193 12.65 0.13 15.66
N TYR A 194 11.92 0.30 16.78
CA TYR A 194 11.35 -0.82 17.54
C TYR A 194 10.47 -1.72 16.67
N HIS A 195 9.65 -1.14 15.82
CA HIS A 195 8.70 -1.88 14.98
C HIS A 195 9.37 -2.67 13.85
N ARG A 196 10.66 -2.43 13.54
CA ARG A 196 11.38 -3.25 12.58
C ARG A 196 11.39 -4.74 13.01
N GLN A 197 11.75 -5.00 14.26
CA GLN A 197 11.78 -6.37 14.79
C GLN A 197 10.37 -6.97 14.85
N VAL A 198 9.38 -6.20 15.31
CA VAL A 198 7.98 -6.64 15.38
C VAL A 198 7.46 -7.07 14.01
N VAL A 199 7.77 -6.30 12.98
CA VAL A 199 7.36 -6.62 11.59
C VAL A 199 8.12 -7.83 11.05
N GLU A 200 9.43 -7.96 11.32
CA GLU A 200 10.18 -9.16 10.89
C GLU A 200 9.61 -10.45 11.51
N GLU A 201 9.27 -10.41 12.78
CA GLU A 201 8.63 -11.56 13.47
C GLU A 201 7.28 -11.92 12.82
N LYS A 202 6.45 -10.92 12.53
CA LYS A 202 5.17 -11.12 11.83
C LYS A 202 5.37 -11.66 10.41
N ARG A 203 6.36 -11.17 9.68
CA ARG A 203 6.70 -11.66 8.34
C ARG A 203 7.23 -13.08 8.36
N ALA A 204 8.03 -13.43 9.34
CA ALA A 204 8.55 -14.80 9.53
C ALA A 204 7.43 -15.79 9.84
N ALA A 205 6.44 -15.39 10.64
CA ALA A 205 5.28 -16.21 10.97
C ALA A 205 4.19 -16.24 9.87
N PHE A 206 4.26 -15.32 8.90
CA PHE A 206 3.24 -15.20 7.87
C PHE A 206 3.32 -16.32 6.83
N ILE A 207 2.20 -17.00 6.62
CA ILE A 207 2.07 -18.04 5.59
C ILE A 207 1.76 -17.35 4.27
N ARG A 208 2.72 -17.37 3.34
CA ARG A 208 2.55 -16.76 2.02
C ARG A 208 1.44 -17.50 1.25
N PRO A 209 0.45 -16.78 0.69
CA PRO A 209 -0.56 -17.41 -0.15
C PRO A 209 0.09 -18.05 -1.39
N THR A 210 -0.33 -19.27 -1.70
CA THR A 210 0.11 -20.00 -2.88
C THR A 210 -1.08 -20.56 -3.64
N ALA A 211 -0.96 -20.73 -4.95
CA ALA A 211 -2.00 -21.41 -5.73
C ALA A 211 -2.21 -22.83 -5.16
N LYS A 212 -3.47 -23.24 -5.03
CA LYS A 212 -3.77 -24.64 -4.69
C LYS A 212 -3.27 -25.51 -5.83
N SER A 213 -2.42 -26.46 -5.51
CA SER A 213 -1.98 -27.53 -6.41
C SER A 213 -3.15 -28.43 -6.82
#